data_9e7b1106baa32938e0e09ad9708166a2
#
_entry.id   9e7b1106baa32938e0e09ad9708166a2
#
_cell.length_a   1.000
_cell.length_b   1.000
_cell.length_c   1.000
_cell.angle_alpha   90.00
_cell.angle_beta   90.00
_cell.angle_gamma   90.00
#
_symmetry.space_group_name_H-M   'P 1'
#
loop_
_entity.id
_entity.type
_entity.pdbx_description
1 polymer ?
#
loop_
_entity_poly.entity_id
_entity_poly.type
_entity_poly.pdbx_seq_one_letter_code
_entity_poly.pdbx_strand_id
1 'polypeptide(L)'
;MITFIKNNFGELLISCLVIIVIATFAVNLYYRESKIVNGVVLEHGVTSDKYGDRTYITIIKTDDGFIEEKTGLNWYVIPINQNVKVEVYRWKNIKL
;
A
#
# COMPACT_ATOMS: atom_id res chain seq x y z
N MET A 1 36.83 1.94 27.38
CA MET A 1 35.75 1.21 26.67
C MET A 1 34.37 1.51 27.15
N ILE A 2 34.10 1.40 28.42
CA ILE A 2 32.77 1.78 29.00
C ILE A 2 32.44 3.23 28.72
N THR A 3 33.40 4.14 28.85
CA THR A 3 33.21 5.57 28.57
C THR A 3 32.88 5.81 27.11
N PHE A 4 33.53 5.09 26.20
CA PHE A 4 33.26 5.17 24.76
C PHE A 4 31.81 4.76 24.44
N ILE A 5 31.36 3.62 24.97
CA ILE A 5 30.00 3.12 24.77
C ILE A 5 28.98 4.13 25.33
N LYS A 6 29.24 4.64 26.51
CA LYS A 6 28.36 5.61 27.17
C LYS A 6 28.24 6.91 26.37
N ASN A 7 29.34 7.42 25.81
CA ASN A 7 29.32 8.67 25.04
C ASN A 7 28.69 8.51 23.66
N ASN A 8 28.68 7.30 23.09
CA ASN A 8 28.18 7.03 21.76
C ASN A 8 26.86 6.25 21.77
N PHE A 9 26.23 6.11 22.94
CA PHE A 9 25.01 5.31 23.07
C PHE A 9 23.87 5.86 22.20
N GLY A 10 23.70 7.19 22.15
CA GLY A 10 22.68 7.81 21.32
C GLY A 10 22.89 7.57 19.83
N GLU A 11 24.15 7.63 19.38
CA GLU A 11 24.48 7.35 17.97
C GLU A 11 24.24 5.89 17.61
N LEU A 12 24.61 4.96 18.52
CA LEU A 12 24.35 3.54 18.32
C LEU A 12 22.84 3.27 18.24
N LEU A 13 22.05 3.90 19.09
CA LEU A 13 20.60 3.74 19.08
C LEU A 13 19.99 4.21 17.77
N ILE A 14 20.39 5.39 17.29
CA ILE A 14 19.93 5.95 16.04
C ILE A 14 20.30 5.05 14.86
N SER A 15 21.55 4.54 14.84
CA SER A 15 22.01 3.63 13.81
C SER A 15 21.20 2.33 13.77
N CYS A 16 20.88 1.77 14.93
CA CYS A 16 20.03 0.58 15.03
C CYS A 16 18.61 0.84 14.49
N LEU A 17 18.02 1.97 14.82
CA LEU A 17 16.70 2.36 14.31
C LEU A 17 16.70 2.50 12.79
N VAL A 18 17.71 3.14 12.22
CA VAL A 18 17.86 3.29 10.78
C VAL A 18 17.97 1.93 10.09
N ILE A 19 18.78 1.02 10.64
CA ILE A 19 18.94 -0.33 10.09
C ILE A 19 17.61 -1.08 10.12
N ILE A 20 16.85 -0.99 11.20
CA ILE A 20 15.54 -1.64 11.34
C ILE A 20 14.57 -1.09 10.28
N VAL A 21 14.53 0.21 10.08
CA VAL A 21 13.65 0.84 9.07
C VAL A 21 14.02 0.38 7.66
N ILE A 22 15.31 0.36 7.33
CA ILE A 22 15.78 -0.09 6.01
C ILE A 22 15.47 -1.57 5.81
N ALA A 23 15.72 -2.42 6.82
CA ALA A 23 15.43 -3.84 6.74
C ALA A 23 13.93 -4.11 6.55
N THR A 24 13.06 -3.41 7.27
CA THR A 24 11.62 -3.52 7.13
C THR A 24 11.17 -3.13 5.73
N PHE A 25 11.71 -2.04 5.20
CA PHE A 25 11.39 -1.56 3.86
C PHE A 25 11.85 -2.56 2.79
N ALA A 26 13.07 -3.12 2.93
CA ALA A 26 13.61 -4.11 2.01
C ALA A 26 12.78 -5.41 2.02
N VAL A 27 12.35 -5.87 3.20
CA VAL A 27 11.48 -7.04 3.33
C VAL A 27 10.14 -6.79 2.64
N ASN A 28 9.55 -5.62 2.82
CA ASN A 28 8.31 -5.26 2.15
C ASN A 28 8.45 -5.30 0.62
N LEU A 29 9.52 -4.74 0.08
CA LEU A 29 9.76 -4.74 -1.36
C LEU A 29 10.03 -6.14 -1.90
N TYR A 30 10.79 -6.96 -1.17
CA TYR A 30 11.18 -8.29 -1.60
C TYR A 30 10.03 -9.29 -1.58
N TYR A 31 9.18 -9.24 -0.56
CA TYR A 31 8.11 -10.21 -0.35
C TYR A 31 6.77 -9.78 -0.92
N ARG A 32 6.67 -8.58 -1.44
CA ARG A 32 5.47 -8.14 -2.15
C ARG A 32 5.59 -8.51 -3.61
N GLU A 33 4.51 -9.04 -4.15
CA GLU A 33 4.41 -9.30 -5.58
C GLU A 33 3.22 -8.56 -6.18
N SER A 34 3.39 -8.15 -7.43
CA SER A 34 2.32 -7.59 -8.23
C SER A 34 1.61 -8.72 -8.94
N LYS A 35 0.28 -8.74 -8.87
CA LYS A 35 -0.52 -9.70 -9.63
C LYS A 35 -1.79 -9.03 -10.12
N ILE A 36 -2.34 -9.57 -11.19
CA ILE A 36 -3.62 -9.11 -11.73
C ILE A 36 -4.71 -10.02 -11.20
N VAL A 37 -5.70 -9.43 -10.56
CA VAL A 37 -6.86 -10.16 -10.02
C VAL A 37 -8.13 -9.60 -10.65
N ASN A 38 -9.15 -10.43 -10.71
CA ASN A 38 -10.47 -9.98 -11.11
C ASN A 38 -11.16 -9.30 -9.92
N GLY A 39 -11.93 -8.28 -10.20
CA GLY A 39 -12.68 -7.57 -9.19
C GLY A 39 -14.02 -7.09 -9.74
N VAL A 40 -14.86 -6.62 -8.85
CA VAL A 40 -16.18 -6.06 -9.19
C VAL A 40 -16.26 -4.66 -8.61
N VAL A 41 -16.72 -3.71 -9.41
CA VAL A 41 -16.95 -2.34 -8.97
C VAL A 41 -18.14 -2.32 -8.02
N LEU A 42 -17.91 -1.90 -6.76
CA LEU A 42 -18.97 -1.83 -5.75
C LEU A 42 -19.66 -0.50 -5.73
N GLU A 43 -18.90 0.60 -5.74
CA GLU A 43 -19.46 1.94 -5.65
C GLU A 43 -18.48 2.98 -6.15
N HIS A 44 -19.01 4.16 -6.41
CA HIS A 44 -18.25 5.34 -6.79
C HIS A 44 -18.47 6.44 -5.77
N GLY A 45 -17.46 7.27 -5.57
CA GLY A 45 -17.55 8.41 -4.69
C GLY A 45 -16.77 9.60 -5.24
N VAL A 46 -17.11 10.77 -4.76
CA VAL A 46 -16.40 12.02 -5.09
C VAL A 46 -16.09 12.73 -3.80
N THR A 47 -14.83 13.11 -3.64
CA THR A 47 -14.43 13.98 -2.53
C THR A 47 -13.93 15.31 -3.08
N SER A 48 -14.13 16.38 -2.32
CA SER A 48 -13.59 17.70 -2.66
C SER A 48 -12.73 18.20 -1.53
N ASP A 49 -11.64 18.85 -1.87
CA ASP A 49 -10.81 19.52 -0.90
C ASP A 49 -11.30 20.96 -0.64
N LYS A 50 -10.59 21.67 0.23
CA LYS A 50 -10.92 23.06 0.58
C LYS A 50 -10.77 24.04 -0.60
N TYR A 51 -10.07 23.63 -1.65
CA TYR A 51 -9.86 24.46 -2.85
C TYR A 51 -10.85 24.13 -3.97
N GLY A 52 -11.77 23.21 -3.74
CA GLY A 52 -12.76 22.81 -4.73
C GLY A 52 -12.28 21.75 -5.70
N ASP A 53 -11.07 21.23 -5.56
CA ASP A 53 -10.58 20.14 -6.38
C ASP A 53 -11.32 18.85 -6.02
N ARG A 54 -11.77 18.14 -7.05
CA ARG A 54 -12.53 16.89 -6.87
C ARG A 54 -11.64 15.68 -7.12
N THR A 55 -11.76 14.70 -6.24
CA THR A 55 -11.12 13.40 -6.41
C THR A 55 -12.20 12.35 -6.63
N TYR A 56 -12.13 11.64 -7.74
CA TYR A 56 -13.05 10.57 -8.09
C TYR A 56 -12.50 9.26 -7.57
N ILE A 57 -13.32 8.54 -6.83
CA ILE A 57 -12.94 7.31 -6.13
C ILE A 57 -13.83 6.18 -6.60
N THR A 58 -13.23 5.00 -6.83
CA THR A 58 -13.97 3.78 -7.18
C THR A 58 -13.55 2.68 -6.23
N ILE A 59 -14.51 2.04 -5.59
CA ILE A 59 -14.29 0.94 -4.66
C ILE A 59 -14.52 -0.37 -5.40
N ILE A 60 -13.54 -1.25 -5.37
CA ILE A 60 -13.53 -2.53 -6.07
C ILE A 60 -13.29 -3.64 -5.06
N LYS A 61 -14.14 -4.67 -5.11
CA LYS A 61 -13.93 -5.89 -4.34
C LYS A 61 -13.24 -6.91 -5.23
N THR A 62 -12.07 -7.38 -4.83
CA THR A 62 -11.29 -8.34 -5.59
C THR A 62 -11.68 -9.77 -5.25
N ASP A 63 -11.40 -10.70 -6.16
CA ASP A 63 -11.72 -12.12 -5.99
C ASP A 63 -11.01 -12.75 -4.81
N ASP A 64 -9.87 -12.21 -4.41
CA ASP A 64 -9.14 -12.67 -3.24
C ASP A 64 -9.67 -12.11 -1.91
N GLY A 65 -10.81 -11.40 -1.94
CA GLY A 65 -11.51 -10.94 -0.74
C GLY A 65 -11.08 -9.59 -0.20
N PHE A 66 -10.21 -8.88 -0.90
CA PHE A 66 -9.76 -7.55 -0.49
C PHE A 66 -10.59 -6.45 -1.14
N ILE A 67 -10.58 -5.28 -0.52
CA ILE A 67 -11.19 -4.08 -1.06
C ILE A 67 -10.08 -3.17 -1.55
N GLU A 68 -10.14 -2.77 -2.81
CA GLU A 68 -9.21 -1.84 -3.41
C GLU A 68 -9.90 -0.52 -3.70
N GLU A 69 -9.19 0.56 -3.46
CA GLU A 69 -9.65 1.91 -3.79
C GLU A 69 -8.81 2.44 -4.94
N LYS A 70 -9.47 2.83 -6.01
CA LYS A 70 -8.83 3.41 -7.19
C LYS A 70 -9.32 4.83 -7.39
N THR A 71 -8.41 5.72 -7.76
CA THR A 71 -8.72 7.12 -8.02
C THR A 71 -8.58 7.45 -9.50
N GLY A 72 -9.36 8.40 -9.96
CA GLY A 72 -9.33 8.91 -11.31
C GLY A 72 -10.60 8.64 -12.09
N LEU A 73 -10.79 9.44 -13.14
CA LEU A 73 -11.97 9.34 -14.01
C LEU A 73 -12.04 8.02 -14.77
N ASN A 74 -10.91 7.45 -15.11
CA ASN A 74 -10.85 6.17 -15.84
C ASN A 74 -11.56 5.05 -15.09
N TRP A 75 -11.48 5.06 -13.77
CA TRP A 75 -12.17 4.09 -12.92
C TRP A 75 -13.60 4.51 -12.63
N TYR A 76 -13.82 5.81 -12.47
CA TYR A 76 -15.12 6.37 -12.12
C TYR A 76 -16.18 6.13 -13.20
N VAL A 77 -15.80 6.08 -14.47
CA VAL A 77 -16.72 5.85 -15.57
C VAL A 77 -17.15 4.39 -15.74
N ILE A 78 -16.51 3.46 -15.03
CA ILE A 78 -16.88 2.04 -15.10
C ILE A 78 -18.16 1.81 -14.32
N PRO A 79 -19.19 1.16 -14.92
CA PRO A 79 -20.45 0.92 -14.21
C PRO A 79 -20.30 0.06 -12.96
N ILE A 80 -21.14 0.29 -11.98
CA ILE A 80 -21.24 -0.54 -10.78
C ILE A 80 -21.63 -1.96 -11.17
N ASN A 81 -21.06 -2.94 -10.48
CA ASN A 81 -21.21 -4.39 -10.70
C ASN A 81 -20.51 -4.90 -11.96
N GLN A 82 -19.72 -4.08 -12.64
CA GLN A 82 -18.93 -4.55 -13.76
C GLN A 82 -17.66 -5.26 -13.27
N ASN A 83 -17.31 -6.36 -13.93
CA ASN A 83 -16.06 -7.07 -13.68
C ASN A 83 -14.89 -6.31 -14.31
N VAL A 84 -13.82 -6.16 -13.54
CA VAL A 84 -12.60 -5.47 -13.98
C VAL A 84 -11.38 -6.27 -13.57
N LYS A 85 -10.27 -6.05 -14.25
CA LYS A 85 -8.97 -6.60 -13.87
C LYS A 85 -8.17 -5.51 -13.20
N VAL A 86 -7.65 -5.81 -12.02
CA VAL A 86 -6.93 -4.86 -11.18
C VAL A 86 -5.55 -5.41 -10.85
N GLU A 87 -4.54 -4.58 -11.03
CA GLU A 87 -3.20 -4.91 -10.56
C GLU A 87 -3.11 -4.57 -9.07
N VAL A 88 -2.75 -5.57 -8.27
CA VAL A 88 -2.66 -5.43 -6.81
C VAL A 88 -1.31 -5.94 -6.33
N TYR A 89 -0.89 -5.44 -5.17
CA TYR A 89 0.30 -5.90 -4.49
C TYR A 89 -0.12 -6.77 -3.31
N ARG A 90 0.40 -8.00 -3.29
CA ARG A 90 0.12 -8.96 -2.22
C ARG A 90 1.42 -9.53 -1.70
N TRP A 91 1.39 -9.96 -0.45
CA TRP A 91 2.52 -10.67 0.13
C TRP A 91 2.66 -12.03 -0.53
N LYS A 92 3.89 -12.39 -0.85
CA LYS A 92 4.17 -13.73 -1.35
C LYS A 92 3.91 -14.75 -0.25
N ASN A 93 3.28 -15.88 -0.62
CA ASN A 93 3.14 -17.00 0.30
C ASN A 93 4.50 -17.67 0.47
N ILE A 94 5.06 -17.50 1.66
CA ILE A 94 6.30 -18.18 2.02
C ILE A 94 5.91 -19.43 2.79
N LYS A 95 6.19 -20.58 2.20
CA LYS A 95 6.04 -21.86 2.89
C LYS A 95 7.37 -22.16 3.61
N LEU A 96 7.31 -22.13 4.91
CA LEU A 96 8.46 -22.48 5.74
C LEU A 96 8.49 -23.98 6.01
#